data_66fdd203d29b42dadc944e55b4b8a1ac
#
_entry.id   66fdd203d29b42dadc944e55b4b8a1ac
#
_cell.length_a   1.000
_cell.length_b   1.000
_cell.length_c   1.000
_cell.angle_alpha   90.00
_cell.angle_beta   90.00
_cell.angle_gamma   90.00
#
_symmetry.space_group_name_H-M   'P 1'
#
loop_
_entity.id
_entity.type
_entity.pdbx_description
1 polymer ?
#
loop_
_entity_poly.entity_id
_entity_poly.type
_entity_poly.pdbx_seq_one_letter_code
_entity_poly.pdbx_strand_id
1 'polypeptide(L)'
;TGDASFRKAAWKLFTIGYPNLDIKYFKPGWNLRQACDWAALAEVALLPTFFEKSDSPVRTSLVTTRTNRKGKTDIPDQLLLRASSEAGTPFIMSDLYASGTHQHPNLRGTINYFEVDDNPLFHGVQRHATDVRHGNTVVLMKENGSGFPFDEKGSRLFTNSWFTDCVDFSQSTEISGDTAMRGMRKMTFRFQGEPGEEIYIKNVRLIGKAGNRLLHDCSTLENWSKNVTLVDLGKEGKAVKVVLPDKNVCFVNLDVVADFSLNDYRYIGCDWKHTAKSGAKKSVLDFMIRAYNKVSLPGEEYIHEKVGTLFNPNIVKEAMAETREGDSYGRIVLDDQCVDGSVLQRNMVLTKEGILVIQDHLLPGAGTEGYTAGSLWQLYSLDKSGKNWFNSTGENKKWKDRSGKDIETNQLLVYFEEQKGRHFGAQQQEYTVKPVTTFAKQKVIPGSAVTFVTIIVPHTALWKAEDIAKAISAQTDATHQSNVWINLANKNKLKIEITKEGNWKVERNE
;
A
#
# COMPACT_ATOMS: atom_id res chain seq x y z
N THR A 1 2.76 7.92 -27.10
CA THR A 1 3.25 6.56 -27.26
C THR A 1 2.88 6.02 -28.63
N GLY A 2 3.81 5.38 -29.35
CA GLY A 2 3.53 4.74 -30.66
C GLY A 2 2.76 3.42 -30.57
N ASP A 3 2.34 3.00 -29.36
CA ASP A 3 1.67 1.71 -29.14
C ASP A 3 0.21 1.76 -29.62
N ALA A 4 -0.07 0.99 -30.66
CA ALA A 4 -1.39 0.92 -31.29
C ALA A 4 -2.46 0.34 -30.33
N SER A 5 -2.10 -0.54 -29.38
CA SER A 5 -3.04 -1.08 -28.40
C SER A 5 -3.47 -0.01 -27.40
N PHE A 6 -2.56 0.88 -27.01
CA PHE A 6 -2.87 2.00 -26.14
C PHE A 6 -3.81 3.01 -26.82
N ARG A 7 -3.56 3.31 -28.11
CA ARG A 7 -4.45 4.18 -28.90
C ARG A 7 -5.87 3.62 -28.99
N LYS A 8 -5.99 2.31 -29.22
CA LYS A 8 -7.31 1.65 -29.29
C LYS A 8 -8.03 1.66 -27.94
N ALA A 9 -7.30 1.46 -26.83
CA ALA A 9 -7.86 1.56 -25.49
C ALA A 9 -8.32 2.99 -25.16
N ALA A 10 -7.49 3.98 -25.45
CA ALA A 10 -7.84 5.39 -25.27
C ALA A 10 -9.07 5.80 -26.11
N TRP A 11 -9.17 5.33 -27.34
CA TRP A 11 -10.34 5.54 -28.18
C TRP A 11 -11.61 4.91 -27.60
N LYS A 12 -11.55 3.65 -27.12
CA LYS A 12 -12.67 3.02 -26.43
C LYS A 12 -13.09 3.81 -25.19
N LEU A 13 -12.16 4.22 -24.35
CA LEU A 13 -12.45 5.04 -23.17
C LEU A 13 -13.12 6.35 -23.54
N PHE A 14 -12.65 7.03 -24.60
CA PHE A 14 -13.20 8.28 -25.05
C PHE A 14 -14.63 8.13 -25.60
N THR A 15 -14.87 7.12 -26.45
CA THR A 15 -16.18 6.90 -27.07
C THR A 15 -17.23 6.34 -26.13
N ILE A 16 -16.84 5.52 -25.14
CA ILE A 16 -17.76 4.90 -24.19
C ILE A 16 -17.99 5.82 -22.98
N GLY A 17 -16.91 6.43 -22.47
CA GLY A 17 -16.95 7.22 -21.23
C GLY A 17 -17.51 8.62 -21.37
N TYR A 18 -17.41 9.22 -22.57
CA TYR A 18 -17.76 10.62 -22.80
C TYR A 18 -18.46 10.85 -24.15
N PRO A 19 -19.60 10.19 -24.40
CA PRO A 19 -20.32 10.37 -25.68
C PRO A 19 -20.80 11.81 -25.88
N ASN A 20 -20.87 12.64 -24.85
CA ASN A 20 -21.35 14.02 -24.84
C ASN A 20 -20.34 15.00 -24.21
N LEU A 21 -19.04 14.80 -24.42
CA LEU A 21 -18.03 15.72 -23.85
C LEU A 21 -18.19 17.11 -24.46
N ASP A 22 -18.93 17.99 -23.78
CA ASP A 22 -19.00 19.39 -24.14
C ASP A 22 -17.83 20.13 -23.49
N ILE A 23 -16.86 20.53 -24.31
CA ILE A 23 -15.64 21.26 -23.91
C ILE A 23 -15.97 22.56 -23.14
N LYS A 24 -17.20 23.04 -23.21
CA LYS A 24 -17.67 24.24 -22.49
C LYS A 24 -17.74 24.10 -20.98
N TYR A 25 -17.58 22.88 -20.41
CA TYR A 25 -17.68 22.65 -18.98
C TYR A 25 -16.34 22.75 -18.20
N PHE A 26 -15.26 23.15 -18.84
CA PHE A 26 -14.03 23.48 -18.12
C PHE A 26 -14.21 24.78 -17.31
N LYS A 27 -14.60 24.64 -16.04
CA LYS A 27 -14.72 25.79 -15.13
C LYS A 27 -13.32 26.34 -14.80
N PRO A 28 -13.12 27.67 -14.86
CA PRO A 28 -11.92 28.30 -14.31
C PRO A 28 -11.81 27.95 -12.81
N GLY A 29 -10.66 27.43 -12.37
CA GLY A 29 -10.40 27.05 -10.98
C GLY A 29 -10.15 25.57 -10.75
N TRP A 30 -10.21 24.73 -11.74
CA TRP A 30 -9.73 23.35 -11.63
C TRP A 30 -8.19 23.34 -11.57
N ASN A 31 -7.66 22.42 -10.76
CA ASN A 31 -6.23 22.21 -10.61
C ASN A 31 -5.58 22.12 -12.03
N LEU A 32 -4.62 22.99 -12.28
CA LEU A 32 -3.95 23.11 -13.58
C LEU A 32 -3.43 21.78 -14.12
N ARG A 33 -3.05 20.88 -13.21
CA ARG A 33 -2.58 19.54 -13.51
C ARG A 33 -3.68 18.64 -14.07
N GLN A 34 -4.89 18.67 -13.49
CA GLN A 34 -6.04 17.94 -14.02
C GLN A 34 -6.48 18.51 -15.38
N ALA A 35 -6.47 19.83 -15.52
CA ALA A 35 -6.79 20.47 -16.78
C ALA A 35 -5.76 20.16 -17.89
N CYS A 36 -4.46 20.09 -17.54
CA CYS A 36 -3.41 19.70 -18.47
C CYS A 36 -3.51 18.22 -18.90
N ASP A 37 -3.85 17.33 -17.99
CA ASP A 37 -4.01 15.91 -18.30
C ASP A 37 -5.21 15.69 -19.25
N TRP A 38 -6.29 16.40 -19.06
CA TRP A 38 -7.47 16.35 -19.92
C TRP A 38 -7.24 17.06 -21.28
N ALA A 39 -6.53 18.18 -21.29
CA ALA A 39 -6.16 18.88 -22.53
C ALA A 39 -5.22 18.02 -23.37
N ALA A 40 -4.23 17.36 -22.74
CA ALA A 40 -3.34 16.42 -23.43
C ALA A 40 -4.09 15.22 -24.00
N LEU A 41 -5.07 14.67 -23.27
CA LEU A 41 -5.95 13.61 -23.76
C LEU A 41 -6.83 14.09 -24.93
N ALA A 42 -7.36 15.29 -24.86
CA ALA A 42 -8.18 15.88 -25.94
C ALA A 42 -7.33 16.18 -27.17
N GLU A 43 -6.12 16.74 -27.01
CA GLU A 43 -5.18 16.96 -28.12
C GLU A 43 -4.79 15.65 -28.80
N VAL A 44 -4.50 14.63 -28.00
CA VAL A 44 -4.15 13.30 -28.51
C VAL A 44 -5.35 12.66 -29.22
N ALA A 45 -6.55 12.85 -28.72
CA ALA A 45 -7.79 12.35 -29.35
C ALA A 45 -8.13 13.08 -30.64
N LEU A 46 -7.71 14.33 -30.84
CA LEU A 46 -7.93 15.12 -32.02
C LEU A 46 -6.89 14.89 -33.13
N LEU A 47 -5.80 14.19 -32.85
CA LEU A 47 -4.81 13.86 -33.89
C LEU A 47 -5.38 12.83 -34.87
N PRO A 48 -5.36 13.09 -36.21
CA PRO A 48 -5.88 12.15 -37.20
C PRO A 48 -5.33 10.74 -37.10
N THR A 49 -4.05 10.60 -36.75
CA THR A 49 -3.37 9.32 -36.50
C THR A 49 -3.87 8.54 -35.29
N PHE A 50 -4.65 9.19 -34.42
CA PHE A 50 -5.26 8.56 -33.27
C PHE A 50 -6.51 7.74 -33.65
N PHE A 51 -7.14 8.10 -34.77
CA PHE A 51 -8.36 7.48 -35.25
C PHE A 51 -8.12 6.35 -36.25
N GLU A 52 -6.86 6.07 -36.59
CA GLU A 52 -6.57 4.89 -37.39
C GLU A 52 -7.02 3.63 -36.66
N LYS A 53 -7.91 2.88 -37.29
CA LYS A 53 -8.30 1.55 -36.80
C LYS A 53 -7.04 0.70 -36.66
N SER A 54 -6.64 0.48 -35.42
CA SER A 54 -5.59 -0.47 -35.14
C SER A 54 -6.20 -1.86 -34.97
N ASP A 55 -5.73 -2.82 -35.74
CA ASP A 55 -6.10 -4.23 -35.58
C ASP A 55 -5.34 -4.91 -34.41
N SER A 56 -4.44 -4.18 -33.78
CA SER A 56 -3.74 -4.68 -32.61
C SER A 56 -4.71 -4.96 -31.45
N PRO A 57 -4.60 -6.10 -30.77
CA PRO A 57 -5.43 -6.39 -29.62
C PRO A 57 -5.18 -5.36 -28.50
N VAL A 58 -6.24 -4.95 -27.82
CA VAL A 58 -6.09 -4.13 -26.62
C VAL A 58 -5.45 -4.99 -25.54
N ARG A 59 -4.35 -4.51 -24.95
CA ARG A 59 -3.77 -5.15 -23.78
C ARG A 59 -4.73 -5.02 -22.61
N THR A 60 -5.11 -6.14 -22.02
CA THR A 60 -6.03 -6.18 -20.89
C THR A 60 -5.29 -6.07 -19.56
N SER A 61 -4.04 -6.55 -19.50
CA SER A 61 -3.19 -6.47 -18.32
C SER A 61 -1.84 -5.88 -18.69
N LEU A 62 -1.39 -4.92 -17.88
CA LEU A 62 -0.12 -4.24 -18.14
C LEU A 62 0.47 -3.62 -16.87
N VAL A 63 1.78 -3.41 -16.92
CA VAL A 63 2.48 -2.51 -16.00
C VAL A 63 2.74 -1.21 -16.75
N THR A 64 2.24 -0.09 -16.21
CA THR A 64 2.58 1.24 -16.73
C THR A 64 3.91 1.69 -16.14
N THR A 65 4.62 2.54 -16.87
CA THR A 65 5.87 3.14 -16.43
C THR A 65 5.81 4.66 -16.55
N ARG A 66 6.58 5.34 -15.72
CA ARG A 66 6.89 6.76 -15.87
C ARG A 66 8.39 6.95 -15.97
N THR A 67 8.81 7.90 -16.74
CA THR A 67 10.23 8.24 -16.88
C THR A 67 10.61 9.25 -15.81
N ASN A 68 11.78 9.08 -15.18
CA ASN A 68 12.29 10.04 -14.22
C ASN A 68 12.60 11.40 -14.88
N ARG A 69 12.82 12.47 -14.08
CA ARG A 69 13.05 13.83 -14.57
C ARG A 69 14.25 13.97 -15.50
N LYS A 70 15.24 13.08 -15.40
CA LYS A 70 16.39 13.05 -16.33
C LYS A 70 16.12 12.30 -17.63
N GLY A 71 14.92 11.70 -17.76
CA GLY A 71 14.52 10.95 -18.96
C GLY A 71 15.32 9.67 -19.22
N LYS A 72 16.00 9.15 -18.20
CA LYS A 72 16.99 8.06 -18.36
C LYS A 72 16.49 6.70 -17.87
N THR A 73 15.48 6.67 -17.01
CA THR A 73 15.02 5.44 -16.39
C THR A 73 13.50 5.41 -16.33
N ASP A 74 12.93 4.34 -16.83
CA ASP A 74 11.52 4.04 -16.67
C ASP A 74 11.30 3.35 -15.33
N ILE A 75 10.32 3.85 -14.61
CA ILE A 75 9.97 3.41 -13.26
C ILE A 75 8.56 2.81 -13.31
N PRO A 76 8.33 1.60 -12.76
CA PRO A 76 6.98 1.07 -12.65
C PRO A 76 6.06 2.04 -11.91
N ASP A 77 4.89 2.32 -12.48
CA ASP A 77 3.92 3.29 -11.96
C ASP A 77 2.68 2.60 -11.41
N GLN A 78 2.02 1.79 -12.24
CA GLN A 78 0.83 1.04 -11.85
C GLN A 78 0.86 -0.36 -12.48
N LEU A 79 0.27 -1.32 -11.79
CA LEU A 79 -0.07 -2.62 -12.32
C LEU A 79 -1.58 -2.70 -12.49
N LEU A 80 -2.02 -3.03 -13.69
CA LEU A 80 -3.41 -3.13 -14.09
C LEU A 80 -3.70 -4.56 -14.53
N LEU A 81 -4.72 -5.20 -13.96
CA LEU A 81 -5.24 -6.48 -14.43
C LEU A 81 -6.70 -6.33 -14.81
N ARG A 82 -7.05 -6.89 -15.95
CA ARG A 82 -8.41 -6.85 -16.48
C ARG A 82 -8.71 -8.11 -17.28
N ALA A 83 -9.83 -8.74 -17.02
CA ALA A 83 -10.18 -10.00 -17.67
C ALA A 83 -10.45 -9.82 -19.19
N SER A 84 -11.00 -8.68 -19.61
CA SER A 84 -11.18 -8.34 -21.03
C SER A 84 -11.18 -6.82 -21.28
N SER A 85 -11.29 -6.42 -22.52
CA SER A 85 -11.44 -4.99 -22.91
C SER A 85 -12.88 -4.49 -22.88
N GLU A 86 -13.84 -5.31 -22.51
CA GLU A 86 -15.25 -4.93 -22.49
C GLU A 86 -15.61 -4.15 -21.22
N ALA A 87 -16.64 -3.29 -21.32
CA ALA A 87 -17.15 -2.55 -20.17
C ALA A 87 -17.71 -3.51 -19.12
N GLY A 88 -17.64 -3.14 -17.84
CA GLY A 88 -18.10 -3.97 -16.73
C GLY A 88 -17.19 -5.17 -16.38
N THR A 89 -16.15 -5.42 -17.19
CA THR A 89 -15.22 -6.51 -16.93
C THR A 89 -14.46 -6.26 -15.64
N PRO A 90 -14.23 -7.33 -14.83
CA PRO A 90 -13.45 -7.23 -13.61
C PRO A 90 -12.09 -6.56 -13.82
N PHE A 91 -11.77 -5.61 -12.94
CA PHE A 91 -10.58 -4.79 -13.04
C PHE A 91 -9.96 -4.55 -11.68
N ILE A 92 -8.64 -4.68 -11.59
CA ILE A 92 -7.86 -4.25 -10.43
C ILE A 92 -6.74 -3.30 -10.83
N MET A 93 -6.41 -2.41 -9.91
CA MET A 93 -5.26 -1.51 -10.02
C MET A 93 -4.44 -1.54 -8.73
N SER A 94 -3.14 -1.68 -8.90
CA SER A 94 -2.17 -1.62 -7.80
C SER A 94 -1.15 -0.52 -8.07
N ASP A 95 -0.91 0.35 -7.10
CA ASP A 95 0.12 1.39 -7.21
C ASP A 95 1.51 0.80 -6.98
N LEU A 96 2.43 1.16 -7.86
CA LEU A 96 3.84 0.78 -7.79
C LEU A 96 4.74 1.98 -7.50
N TYR A 97 4.22 3.18 -7.70
CA TYR A 97 4.93 4.43 -7.49
C TYR A 97 4.31 5.20 -6.33
N ALA A 98 5.14 5.65 -5.41
CA ALA A 98 4.72 6.54 -4.35
C ALA A 98 5.18 7.95 -4.66
N SER A 99 4.27 8.90 -4.74
CA SER A 99 4.60 10.29 -5.11
C SER A 99 5.39 11.04 -4.04
N GLY A 100 5.56 10.48 -2.85
CA GLY A 100 6.34 11.08 -1.75
C GLY A 100 5.81 12.39 -1.21
N THR A 101 4.67 12.86 -1.71
CA THR A 101 4.09 14.10 -1.26
C THR A 101 3.09 13.85 -0.14
N HIS A 102 2.98 14.79 0.75
CA HIS A 102 2.20 14.95 1.96
C HIS A 102 0.85 14.21 2.08
N GLN A 103 0.28 13.71 1.02
CA GLN A 103 -1.07 13.15 1.02
C GLN A 103 -1.19 11.75 0.43
N HIS A 104 -0.07 11.17 0.01
CA HIS A 104 -0.07 9.84 -0.61
C HIS A 104 0.86 8.92 0.17
N PRO A 105 0.30 7.92 0.84
CA PRO A 105 1.09 6.96 1.59
C PRO A 105 2.01 6.18 0.66
N ASN A 106 3.18 5.84 1.17
CA ASN A 106 4.15 5.00 0.47
C ASN A 106 3.68 3.54 0.51
N LEU A 107 2.59 3.25 -0.19
CA LEU A 107 1.90 1.95 -0.16
C LEU A 107 2.06 1.20 -1.48
N ARG A 108 3.29 1.08 -1.94
CA ARG A 108 3.59 0.34 -3.16
C ARG A 108 3.14 -1.11 -3.04
N GLY A 109 2.58 -1.64 -4.11
CA GLY A 109 2.01 -2.98 -4.14
C GLY A 109 0.65 -3.12 -3.48
N THR A 110 0.08 -2.01 -2.96
CA THR A 110 -1.30 -1.99 -2.48
C THR A 110 -2.26 -2.07 -3.66
N ILE A 111 -3.30 -2.90 -3.52
CA ILE A 111 -4.42 -2.87 -4.47
C ILE A 111 -5.35 -1.73 -4.08
N ASN A 112 -5.35 -0.67 -4.89
CA ASN A 112 -6.12 0.54 -4.63
C ASN A 112 -7.53 0.48 -5.17
N TYR A 113 -7.75 -0.38 -6.15
CA TYR A 113 -9.01 -0.42 -6.86
C TYR A 113 -9.36 -1.84 -7.28
N PHE A 114 -10.58 -2.25 -7.01
CA PHE A 114 -11.17 -3.48 -7.51
C PHE A 114 -12.62 -3.18 -7.91
N GLU A 115 -12.91 -3.39 -9.16
CA GLU A 115 -14.19 -3.08 -9.77
C GLU A 115 -14.74 -4.28 -10.52
N VAL A 116 -16.04 -4.50 -10.40
CA VAL A 116 -16.80 -5.45 -11.20
C VAL A 116 -18.10 -4.77 -11.60
N ASP A 117 -18.49 -4.89 -12.86
CA ASP A 117 -19.68 -4.23 -13.41
C ASP A 117 -19.69 -2.71 -13.20
N ASP A 118 -18.53 -2.06 -13.39
CA ASP A 118 -18.32 -0.63 -13.12
C ASP A 118 -18.58 -0.20 -11.66
N ASN A 119 -18.63 -1.16 -10.71
CA ASN A 119 -18.86 -0.91 -9.29
C ASN A 119 -17.61 -1.18 -8.45
N PRO A 120 -17.03 -0.18 -7.75
CA PRO A 120 -15.94 -0.40 -6.81
C PRO A 120 -16.40 -1.18 -5.60
N LEU A 121 -15.74 -2.29 -5.32
CA LEU A 121 -16.17 -3.28 -4.33
C LEU A 121 -15.40 -3.23 -3.01
N PHE A 122 -14.20 -2.67 -2.97
CA PHE A 122 -13.54 -2.44 -1.70
C PHE A 122 -12.93 -1.04 -1.60
N HIS A 123 -12.72 -0.63 -0.37
CA HIS A 123 -12.18 0.67 -0.08
C HIS A 123 -10.71 0.73 -0.51
N GLY A 124 -10.41 1.60 -1.46
CA GLY A 124 -9.04 1.93 -1.83
C GLY A 124 -8.33 2.67 -0.69
N VAL A 125 -7.05 2.91 -0.88
CA VAL A 125 -6.29 3.75 0.06
C VAL A 125 -6.92 5.13 0.12
N GLN A 126 -7.32 5.55 1.31
CA GLN A 126 -7.86 6.89 1.52
C GLN A 126 -6.83 7.95 1.14
N ARG A 127 -7.28 9.02 0.49
CA ARG A 127 -6.44 10.14 0.03
C ARG A 127 -5.57 10.77 1.13
N HIS A 128 -5.92 10.55 2.39
CA HIS A 128 -5.18 11.03 3.57
C HIS A 128 -4.70 9.90 4.48
N ALA A 129 -4.82 8.64 4.04
CA ALA A 129 -4.28 7.53 4.80
C ALA A 129 -2.76 7.50 4.63
N THR A 130 -2.07 7.80 5.68
CA THR A 130 -0.61 7.94 5.70
C THR A 130 0.09 6.73 6.30
N ASP A 131 -0.66 5.68 6.63
CA ASP A 131 -0.20 4.50 7.34
C ASP A 131 -0.49 3.24 6.51
N VAL A 132 0.47 2.35 6.40
CA VAL A 132 0.35 1.08 5.64
C VAL A 132 -0.82 0.20 6.09
N ARG A 133 -1.31 0.39 7.33
CA ARG A 133 -2.51 -0.29 7.85
C ARG A 133 -3.80 0.04 7.09
N HIS A 134 -3.80 1.12 6.33
CA HIS A 134 -4.95 1.53 5.52
C HIS A 134 -4.88 1.01 4.09
N GLY A 135 -3.87 0.22 3.77
CA GLY A 135 -3.70 -0.40 2.46
C GLY A 135 -4.22 -1.84 2.39
N ASN A 136 -4.53 -2.30 1.19
CA ASN A 136 -4.81 -3.69 0.87
C ASN A 136 -3.50 -4.40 0.56
N THR A 137 -2.75 -4.74 1.60
CA THR A 137 -1.37 -5.23 1.50
C THR A 137 -0.98 -6.09 2.71
N VAL A 138 0.22 -6.65 2.68
CA VAL A 138 0.83 -7.30 3.85
C VAL A 138 1.64 -6.27 4.62
N VAL A 139 1.50 -6.28 5.94
CA VAL A 139 2.26 -5.42 6.85
C VAL A 139 3.05 -6.25 7.84
N LEU A 140 4.18 -5.71 8.28
CA LEU A 140 5.00 -6.23 9.38
C LEU A 140 4.92 -5.28 10.57
N MET A 141 4.73 -5.82 11.75
CA MET A 141 4.62 -5.03 12.98
C MET A 141 5.22 -5.78 14.15
N LYS A 142 5.99 -5.08 14.96
CA LYS A 142 6.48 -5.62 16.23
C LYS A 142 5.34 -5.66 17.24
N GLU A 143 5.02 -6.84 17.76
CA GLU A 143 4.03 -7.01 18.84
C GLU A 143 4.64 -6.65 20.18
N ASN A 144 4.32 -5.49 20.71
CA ASN A 144 4.75 -5.05 22.05
C ASN A 144 3.54 -4.67 22.90
N GLY A 145 2.51 -5.47 22.91
CA GLY A 145 1.28 -5.21 23.66
C GLY A 145 0.33 -4.20 23.00
N SER A 146 0.66 -3.72 21.81
CA SER A 146 -0.17 -2.81 21.02
C SER A 146 -1.06 -3.59 20.09
N GLY A 147 -1.82 -4.50 20.32
CA GLY A 147 -2.69 -5.27 19.41
C GLY A 147 -2.45 -5.03 17.90
N PHE A 148 -2.48 -6.05 17.10
CA PHE A 148 -2.32 -5.96 15.64
C PHE A 148 -3.68 -6.18 14.96
N PRO A 149 -4.02 -5.41 13.94
CA PRO A 149 -3.49 -4.14 13.43
C PRO A 149 -3.75 -2.95 14.36
N PHE A 150 -4.61 -3.13 15.36
CA PHE A 150 -4.95 -2.19 16.42
C PHE A 150 -5.15 -2.98 17.71
N ASP A 151 -5.26 -2.31 18.87
CA ASP A 151 -5.72 -2.96 20.08
C ASP A 151 -7.22 -3.29 20.00
N GLU A 152 -7.71 -4.10 20.94
CA GLU A 152 -9.12 -4.53 21.02
C GLU A 152 -10.11 -3.36 21.11
N LYS A 153 -9.64 -2.16 21.46
CA LYS A 153 -10.42 -0.92 21.59
C LYS A 153 -10.25 0.04 20.43
N GLY A 154 -9.51 -0.33 19.39
CA GLY A 154 -9.22 0.55 18.25
C GLY A 154 -8.22 1.67 18.55
N SER A 155 -7.52 1.62 19.68
CA SER A 155 -6.47 2.57 20.05
C SER A 155 -5.09 2.06 19.67
N ARG A 156 -4.20 2.97 19.31
CA ARG A 156 -2.79 2.67 19.08
C ARG A 156 -2.10 2.62 20.44
N LEU A 157 -1.89 1.44 20.98
CA LEU A 157 -1.09 1.29 22.19
C LEU A 157 0.37 1.12 21.78
N PHE A 158 1.17 2.09 22.12
CA PHE A 158 2.62 1.97 22.06
C PHE A 158 3.13 1.57 23.44
N THR A 159 3.93 0.54 23.47
CA THR A 159 4.55 0.09 24.73
C THR A 159 5.84 0.87 24.99
N ASN A 160 6.34 0.78 26.22
CA ASN A 160 7.65 1.31 26.63
C ASN A 160 8.85 0.62 25.99
N SER A 161 8.74 0.25 24.71
CA SER A 161 9.77 -0.42 23.93
C SER A 161 10.38 0.49 22.89
N TRP A 162 11.66 0.28 22.61
CA TRP A 162 12.35 0.99 21.53
C TRP A 162 11.99 0.42 20.17
N PHE A 163 11.74 1.31 19.23
CA PHE A 163 11.52 1.03 17.81
C PHE A 163 12.57 1.75 16.98
N THR A 164 12.95 1.16 15.88
CA THR A 164 13.70 1.86 14.83
C THR A 164 12.73 2.23 13.72
N ASP A 165 12.71 3.50 13.38
CA ASP A 165 11.95 4.02 12.23
C ASP A 165 12.87 4.77 11.28
N CYS A 166 12.55 4.77 9.99
CA CYS A 166 13.37 5.42 8.99
C CYS A 166 12.55 5.96 7.81
N VAL A 167 13.12 6.92 7.12
CA VAL A 167 12.61 7.52 5.87
C VAL A 167 13.43 6.99 4.71
N ASP A 168 12.77 6.55 3.66
CA ASP A 168 13.38 6.05 2.43
C ASP A 168 13.66 7.19 1.45
N PHE A 169 14.90 7.30 1.02
CA PHE A 169 15.34 8.28 0.02
C PHE A 169 15.23 7.76 -1.43
N SER A 170 14.83 6.52 -1.67
CA SER A 170 14.77 5.97 -3.04
C SER A 170 13.89 6.76 -3.98
N GLN A 171 12.87 7.43 -3.45
CA GLN A 171 12.01 8.32 -4.24
C GLN A 171 12.78 9.47 -4.90
N SER A 172 13.78 10.03 -4.22
CA SER A 172 14.66 11.02 -4.86
C SER A 172 15.32 10.49 -6.11
N THR A 173 15.85 9.27 -6.02
CA THR A 173 16.51 8.61 -7.17
C THR A 173 15.51 8.32 -8.27
N GLU A 174 14.32 7.84 -7.93
CA GLU A 174 13.28 7.55 -8.90
C GLU A 174 12.79 8.81 -9.63
N ILE A 175 12.60 9.91 -8.90
CA ILE A 175 12.11 11.17 -9.47
C ILE A 175 13.21 11.93 -10.20
N SER A 176 14.37 12.11 -9.56
CA SER A 176 15.46 12.94 -10.09
C SER A 176 16.43 12.18 -10.96
N GLY A 177 16.58 10.86 -10.76
CA GLY A 177 17.63 10.03 -11.36
C GLY A 177 19.00 10.23 -10.70
N ASP A 178 19.09 10.94 -9.57
CA ASP A 178 20.33 11.15 -8.83
C ASP A 178 20.52 10.10 -7.75
N THR A 179 21.73 9.58 -7.63
CA THR A 179 22.13 8.64 -6.58
C THR A 179 22.91 9.33 -5.45
N ALA A 180 23.23 10.61 -5.59
CA ALA A 180 23.92 11.39 -4.57
C ALA A 180 22.92 12.30 -3.84
N MET A 181 22.80 12.12 -2.52
CA MET A 181 22.08 13.02 -1.65
C MET A 181 23.02 14.15 -1.20
N ARG A 182 22.68 15.36 -1.59
CA ARG A 182 23.46 16.55 -1.24
C ARG A 182 22.61 17.51 -0.42
N GLY A 183 23.24 18.09 0.60
CA GLY A 183 22.61 19.14 1.40
C GLY A 183 21.41 18.65 2.19
N MET A 184 21.40 17.40 2.69
CA MET A 184 20.48 17.05 3.75
C MET A 184 20.80 17.96 4.94
N ARG A 185 19.79 18.61 5.50
CA ARG A 185 20.01 19.69 6.46
C ARG A 185 19.14 19.61 7.70
N LYS A 186 18.06 18.82 7.69
CA LYS A 186 17.11 18.84 8.78
C LYS A 186 16.25 17.59 8.79
N MET A 187 15.97 17.11 9.98
CA MET A 187 14.87 16.19 10.26
C MET A 187 13.80 16.91 11.06
N THR A 188 12.54 16.66 10.73
CA THR A 188 11.38 17.11 11.52
C THR A 188 10.60 15.90 11.96
N PHE A 189 10.36 15.82 13.26
CA PHE A 189 9.50 14.85 13.89
C PHE A 189 8.18 15.53 14.22
N ARG A 190 7.09 14.92 13.84
CA ARG A 190 5.74 15.33 14.22
C ARG A 190 5.14 14.24 15.08
N PHE A 191 4.63 14.63 16.23
CA PHE A 191 3.94 13.74 17.15
C PHE A 191 2.54 14.27 17.41
N GLN A 192 1.58 13.37 17.50
CA GLN A 192 0.21 13.67 17.88
C GLN A 192 -0.28 12.60 18.86
N GLY A 193 -0.75 13.01 20.01
CA GLY A 193 -1.21 12.11 21.07
C GLY A 193 -1.82 12.87 22.23
N GLU A 194 -1.99 12.22 23.37
CA GLU A 194 -2.55 12.81 24.57
C GLU A 194 -1.55 13.77 25.25
N PRO A 195 -2.00 14.92 25.79
CA PRO A 195 -1.13 15.84 26.52
C PRO A 195 -0.40 15.15 27.67
N GLY A 196 0.91 15.38 27.77
CA GLY A 196 1.76 14.82 28.81
C GLY A 196 2.29 13.43 28.53
N GLU A 197 2.01 12.83 27.37
CA GLU A 197 2.71 11.64 26.89
C GLU A 197 4.17 12.00 26.56
N GLU A 198 5.04 11.03 26.73
CA GLU A 198 6.48 11.22 26.58
C GLU A 198 7.02 10.40 25.40
N ILE A 199 7.83 11.03 24.55
CA ILE A 199 8.54 10.39 23.46
C ILE A 199 10.04 10.57 23.71
N TYR A 200 10.79 9.49 23.50
CA TYR A 200 12.25 9.48 23.62
C TYR A 200 12.86 9.12 22.28
N ILE A 201 13.91 9.86 21.87
CA ILE A 201 14.57 9.69 20.58
C ILE A 201 16.07 9.51 20.83
N LYS A 202 16.69 8.57 20.12
CA LYS A 202 18.17 8.38 20.11
C LYS A 202 18.66 7.83 18.78
N ASN A 203 19.96 7.81 18.58
CA ASN A 203 20.67 7.17 17.47
C ASN A 203 20.13 7.59 16.09
N VAL A 204 20.11 8.88 15.79
CA VAL A 204 19.80 9.36 14.44
C VAL A 204 20.93 8.97 13.49
N ARG A 205 20.64 8.21 12.45
CA ARG A 205 21.65 7.61 11.58
C ARG A 205 21.21 7.40 10.15
N LEU A 206 22.19 7.35 9.26
CA LEU A 206 22.00 6.77 7.93
C LEU A 206 22.09 5.26 8.00
N ILE A 207 21.26 4.59 7.19
CA ILE A 207 21.14 3.12 7.15
C ILE A 207 21.22 2.67 5.70
N GLY A 208 22.02 1.64 5.42
CA GLY A 208 22.18 1.12 4.07
C GLY A 208 23.19 -0.01 3.94
N LYS A 209 23.59 -0.31 2.72
CA LYS A 209 24.52 -1.40 2.40
C LYS A 209 25.90 -1.22 3.06
N ALA A 210 26.34 0.03 3.25
CA ALA A 210 27.59 0.35 3.94
C ALA A 210 27.46 0.22 5.47
N GLY A 211 26.33 -0.24 5.98
CA GLY A 211 26.03 -0.34 7.41
C GLY A 211 25.30 0.91 7.93
N ASN A 212 25.52 1.23 9.20
CA ASN A 212 24.92 2.41 9.83
C ASN A 212 25.97 3.50 10.03
N ARG A 213 25.64 4.73 9.63
CA ARG A 213 26.46 5.93 9.90
C ARG A 213 25.71 6.83 10.88
N LEU A 214 26.20 6.91 12.12
CA LEU A 214 25.62 7.77 13.14
C LEU A 214 25.76 9.25 12.72
N LEU A 215 24.67 9.99 12.81
CA LEU A 215 24.61 11.44 12.56
C LEU A 215 24.47 12.22 13.87
N HIS A 216 23.68 11.70 14.80
CA HIS A 216 23.48 12.29 16.13
C HIS A 216 23.10 11.18 17.13
N ASP A 217 23.87 11.03 18.20
CA ASP A 217 23.62 9.98 19.23
C ASP A 217 22.52 10.36 20.24
N CYS A 218 22.09 11.63 20.22
CA CYS A 218 21.15 12.22 21.17
C CYS A 218 21.65 12.24 22.62
N SER A 219 22.97 12.26 22.83
CA SER A 219 23.60 12.45 24.14
C SER A 219 23.71 13.92 24.55
N THR A 220 23.42 14.85 23.62
CA THR A 220 23.38 16.29 23.81
C THR A 220 22.12 16.90 23.18
N LEU A 221 21.83 18.18 23.48
CA LEU A 221 20.76 18.95 22.84
C LEU A 221 21.25 19.82 21.68
N GLU A 222 22.49 19.63 21.26
CA GLU A 222 23.05 20.36 20.13
C GLU A 222 22.20 20.11 18.87
N ASN A 223 21.95 21.18 18.13
CA ASN A 223 21.13 21.16 16.89
C ASN A 223 19.66 20.77 17.05
N TRP A 224 19.19 20.52 18.26
CA TRP A 224 17.78 20.26 18.53
C TRP A 224 16.98 21.55 18.74
N SER A 225 15.68 21.52 18.40
CA SER A 225 14.76 22.59 18.74
C SER A 225 14.59 22.73 20.27
N LYS A 226 14.18 23.94 20.73
CA LYS A 226 14.14 24.27 22.17
C LYS A 226 13.08 23.52 22.99
N ASN A 227 12.17 22.82 22.35
CA ASN A 227 11.04 22.12 23.00
C ASN A 227 11.36 20.65 23.35
N VAL A 228 12.62 20.36 23.61
CA VAL A 228 13.08 19.04 24.01
C VAL A 228 13.96 19.15 25.26
N THR A 229 14.13 18.02 25.97
CA THR A 229 14.99 17.89 27.13
C THR A 229 15.89 16.67 27.00
N LEU A 230 17.10 16.75 27.55
CA LEU A 230 18.00 15.62 27.66
C LEU A 230 17.67 14.84 28.94
N VAL A 231 17.56 13.52 28.82
CA VAL A 231 17.32 12.62 29.95
C VAL A 231 18.31 11.46 29.95
N ASP A 232 18.67 11.01 31.13
CA ASP A 232 19.43 9.79 31.34
C ASP A 232 18.47 8.66 31.74
N LEU A 233 18.40 7.61 30.93
CA LEU A 233 17.55 6.45 31.15
C LEU A 233 18.30 5.27 31.80
N GLY A 234 19.42 5.55 32.44
CA GLY A 234 20.25 4.57 33.10
C GLY A 234 20.88 3.58 32.15
N LYS A 235 20.53 2.28 32.28
CA LYS A 235 21.07 1.23 31.39
C LYS A 235 20.72 1.44 29.90
N GLU A 236 19.67 2.18 29.59
CA GLU A 236 19.27 2.47 28.20
C GLU A 236 20.06 3.64 27.61
N GLY A 237 20.88 4.35 28.41
CA GLY A 237 21.67 5.49 28.00
C GLY A 237 20.89 6.80 27.92
N LYS A 238 21.49 7.83 27.34
CA LYS A 238 20.86 9.14 27.17
C LYS A 238 19.92 9.15 25.97
N ALA A 239 18.87 9.97 26.07
CA ALA A 239 17.91 10.20 25.00
C ALA A 239 17.40 11.65 25.05
N VAL A 240 16.94 12.12 23.90
CA VAL A 240 16.19 13.37 23.80
C VAL A 240 14.73 13.07 24.09
N LYS A 241 14.15 13.76 25.08
CA LYS A 241 12.77 13.61 25.50
C LYS A 241 11.91 14.74 24.97
N VAL A 242 10.74 14.38 24.43
CA VAL A 242 9.65 15.27 24.03
C VAL A 242 8.46 14.97 24.93
N VAL A 243 7.84 16.00 25.50
CA VAL A 243 6.56 15.88 26.22
C VAL A 243 5.50 16.50 25.33
N LEU A 244 4.41 15.76 25.07
CA LEU A 244 3.33 16.25 24.23
C LEU A 244 2.60 17.41 24.94
N PRO A 245 2.47 18.57 24.27
CA PRO A 245 1.79 19.74 24.84
C PRO A 245 0.26 19.54 24.85
N ASP A 246 -0.45 20.49 25.47
CA ASP A 246 -1.92 20.52 25.47
C ASP A 246 -2.54 20.69 24.07
N LYS A 247 -1.73 21.06 23.09
CA LYS A 247 -2.13 21.08 21.67
C LYS A 247 -1.88 19.70 21.05
N ASN A 248 -2.84 19.24 20.27
CA ASN A 248 -2.83 17.90 19.67
C ASN A 248 -1.63 17.54 18.77
N VAL A 249 -0.75 18.49 18.43
CA VAL A 249 0.39 18.27 17.54
C VAL A 249 1.65 18.95 18.08
N CYS A 250 2.73 18.20 18.15
CA CYS A 250 4.06 18.69 18.50
C CYS A 250 5.03 18.47 17.34
N PHE A 251 5.78 19.50 17.00
CA PHE A 251 6.90 19.43 16.03
C PHE A 251 8.23 19.62 16.74
N VAL A 252 9.17 18.73 16.44
CA VAL A 252 10.53 18.77 16.95
C VAL A 252 11.47 18.71 15.76
N ASN A 253 12.49 19.55 15.75
CA ASN A 253 13.47 19.61 14.67
C ASN A 253 14.85 19.23 15.19
N LEU A 254 15.60 18.55 14.34
CA LEU A 254 17.03 18.30 14.48
C LEU A 254 17.71 18.78 13.19
N ASP A 255 18.62 19.74 13.31
CA ASP A 255 19.45 20.16 12.20
C ASP A 255 20.59 19.16 12.01
N VAL A 256 20.61 18.51 10.87
CA VAL A 256 21.60 17.48 10.51
C VAL A 256 22.10 17.79 9.12
N VAL A 257 23.41 17.96 8.99
CA VAL A 257 24.03 18.16 7.68
C VAL A 257 24.76 16.91 7.25
N ALA A 258 24.36 16.34 6.12
CA ALA A 258 25.01 15.16 5.57
C ALA A 258 24.92 15.12 4.04
N ASP A 259 26.06 14.78 3.44
CA ASP A 259 26.14 14.33 2.05
C ASP A 259 26.46 12.84 2.02
N PHE A 260 25.78 12.09 1.16
CA PHE A 260 25.98 10.66 1.03
C PHE A 260 25.48 10.12 -0.31
N SER A 261 25.92 8.89 -0.64
CA SER A 261 25.44 8.16 -1.80
C SER A 261 24.25 7.29 -1.40
N LEU A 262 23.19 7.27 -2.19
CA LEU A 262 22.06 6.35 -2.03
C LEU A 262 22.42 4.90 -2.34
N ASN A 263 23.55 4.66 -3.01
CA ASN A 263 24.09 3.31 -3.19
C ASN A 263 24.63 2.73 -1.88
N ASP A 264 25.08 3.62 -0.98
CA ASP A 264 25.67 3.25 0.32
C ASP A 264 24.63 3.34 1.45
N TYR A 265 23.84 4.42 1.46
CA TYR A 265 22.85 4.70 2.50
C TYR A 265 21.54 5.10 1.86
N ARG A 266 20.55 4.26 2.00
CA ARG A 266 19.25 4.47 1.41
C ARG A 266 18.26 5.17 2.33
N TYR A 267 18.45 5.01 3.63
CA TYR A 267 17.52 5.50 4.64
C TYR A 267 18.20 6.44 5.63
N ILE A 268 17.38 7.32 6.22
CA ILE A 268 17.70 8.00 7.46
C ILE A 268 16.69 7.58 8.52
N GLY A 269 17.15 7.22 9.70
CA GLY A 269 16.28 6.73 10.77
C GLY A 269 16.73 7.12 12.16
N CYS A 270 15.92 6.78 13.13
CA CYS A 270 16.20 6.93 14.55
C CYS A 270 15.56 5.80 15.35
N ASP A 271 16.05 5.60 16.57
CA ASP A 271 15.34 4.81 17.56
C ASP A 271 14.45 5.74 18.39
N TRP A 272 13.23 5.31 18.64
CA TRP A 272 12.30 6.05 19.47
C TRP A 272 11.48 5.14 20.39
N LYS A 273 11.00 5.70 21.48
CA LYS A 273 10.17 5.03 22.48
C LYS A 273 9.06 5.99 22.93
N HIS A 274 7.86 5.49 23.07
CA HIS A 274 6.72 6.23 23.59
C HIS A 274 6.30 5.69 24.95
N THR A 275 6.02 6.59 25.88
CA THR A 275 5.44 6.27 27.18
C THR A 275 4.08 6.94 27.29
N ALA A 276 3.04 6.11 27.37
CA ALA A 276 1.69 6.61 27.56
C ALA A 276 1.51 7.20 28.98
N LYS A 277 0.73 8.24 29.08
CA LYS A 277 0.34 8.83 30.37
C LYS A 277 -0.46 7.82 31.17
N SER A 278 -0.14 7.67 32.47
CA SER A 278 -0.91 6.83 33.37
C SER A 278 -2.37 7.26 33.42
N GLY A 279 -3.30 6.35 33.16
CA GLY A 279 -4.73 6.62 33.14
C GLY A 279 -5.27 7.19 31.81
N ALA A 280 -4.46 7.31 30.77
CA ALA A 280 -4.91 7.67 29.44
C ALA A 280 -5.94 6.64 28.93
N LYS A 281 -7.16 7.09 28.63
CA LYS A 281 -8.23 6.23 28.12
C LYS A 281 -7.99 5.76 26.69
N LYS A 282 -7.21 6.52 25.93
CA LYS A 282 -6.78 6.23 24.56
C LYS A 282 -5.41 6.85 24.36
N SER A 283 -4.40 6.03 24.15
CA SER A 283 -3.10 6.51 23.71
C SER A 283 -3.04 6.39 22.19
N VAL A 284 -3.32 7.48 21.50
CA VAL A 284 -3.19 7.56 20.05
C VAL A 284 -1.98 8.42 19.75
N LEU A 285 -0.88 7.79 19.36
CA LEU A 285 0.28 8.47 18.84
C LEU A 285 0.27 8.41 17.32
N ASP A 286 0.18 9.55 16.67
CA ASP A 286 0.50 9.72 15.26
C ASP A 286 1.94 10.22 15.16
N PHE A 287 2.77 9.50 14.41
CA PHE A 287 4.20 9.74 14.30
C PHE A 287 4.58 9.97 12.85
N MET A 288 5.36 11.02 12.61
CA MET A 288 5.86 11.35 11.30
C MET A 288 7.33 11.76 11.38
N ILE A 289 8.14 11.25 10.48
CA ILE A 289 9.51 11.72 10.24
C ILE A 289 9.56 12.35 8.86
N ARG A 290 10.16 13.54 8.78
CA ARG A 290 10.50 14.21 7.52
C ARG A 290 11.97 14.46 7.46
N ALA A 291 12.60 14.13 6.34
CA ALA A 291 13.95 14.51 6.02
C ALA A 291 13.97 15.46 4.81
N TYR A 292 14.78 16.50 4.90
CA TYR A 292 14.85 17.57 3.91
C TYR A 292 16.21 17.55 3.22
N ASN A 293 16.22 17.58 1.90
CA ASN A 293 17.42 17.77 1.11
C ASN A 293 17.19 18.72 -0.07
N LYS A 294 18.26 19.31 -0.57
CA LYS A 294 18.24 20.05 -1.83
C LYS A 294 18.31 19.08 -2.98
N VAL A 295 17.40 19.20 -3.93
CA VAL A 295 17.46 18.48 -5.19
C VAL A 295 18.40 19.19 -6.14
N SER A 296 18.91 18.50 -7.14
CA SER A 296 19.86 19.01 -8.14
C SER A 296 19.33 20.18 -9.00
N LEU A 297 18.04 20.49 -8.91
CA LEU A 297 17.45 21.65 -9.58
C LEU A 297 17.50 22.88 -8.66
N PRO A 298 17.99 24.03 -9.15
CA PRO A 298 18.05 25.26 -8.36
C PRO A 298 16.65 25.64 -7.83
N GLY A 299 16.57 25.90 -6.52
CA GLY A 299 15.33 26.36 -5.86
C GLY A 299 14.36 25.28 -5.42
N GLU A 300 14.57 24.03 -5.74
CA GLU A 300 13.73 22.93 -5.26
C GLU A 300 14.29 22.30 -3.98
N GLU A 301 13.42 22.13 -2.99
CA GLU A 301 13.66 21.33 -1.80
C GLU A 301 12.84 20.06 -1.87
N TYR A 302 13.45 18.92 -1.60
CA TYR A 302 12.77 17.65 -1.55
C TYR A 302 12.49 17.24 -0.11
N ILE A 303 11.24 16.88 0.15
CA ILE A 303 10.81 16.37 1.44
C ILE A 303 10.56 14.88 1.31
N HIS A 304 11.33 14.10 2.05
CA HIS A 304 11.09 12.68 2.23
C HIS A 304 10.30 12.49 3.52
N GLU A 305 9.24 11.75 3.44
CA GLU A 305 8.30 11.63 4.56
C GLU A 305 7.92 10.18 4.81
N LYS A 306 7.88 9.81 6.09
CA LYS A 306 7.25 8.61 6.57
C LYS A 306 6.24 8.95 7.65
N VAL A 307 5.11 8.30 7.62
CA VAL A 307 4.06 8.44 8.63
C VAL A 307 3.70 7.07 9.19
N GLY A 308 3.50 7.01 10.51
CA GLY A 308 3.21 5.77 11.22
C GLY A 308 4.46 4.96 11.56
N THR A 309 4.26 3.82 12.21
CA THR A 309 5.31 2.95 12.77
C THR A 309 5.37 1.58 12.11
N LEU A 310 4.55 1.35 11.09
CA LEU A 310 4.49 0.08 10.41
C LEU A 310 5.42 0.04 9.21
N PHE A 311 5.95 -1.12 8.97
CA PHE A 311 6.86 -1.40 7.88
C PHE A 311 6.15 -2.16 6.78
N ASN A 312 6.53 -1.85 5.57
CA ASN A 312 6.09 -2.53 4.37
C ASN A 312 7.26 -2.52 3.38
N PRO A 313 7.57 -3.62 2.68
CA PRO A 313 8.49 -3.57 1.54
C PRO A 313 8.01 -2.51 0.58
N ASN A 314 8.89 -1.61 0.21
CA ASN A 314 8.49 -0.43 -0.56
C ASN A 314 9.33 -0.17 -1.81
N ILE A 315 10.29 -1.07 -2.14
CA ILE A 315 11.04 -0.98 -3.36
C ILE A 315 10.53 -2.01 -4.34
N VAL A 316 9.98 -1.55 -5.44
CA VAL A 316 9.59 -2.42 -6.54
C VAL A 316 10.83 -2.92 -7.25
N LYS A 317 11.13 -4.21 -7.11
CA LYS A 317 12.21 -4.89 -7.84
C LYS A 317 11.72 -5.48 -9.13
N GLU A 318 10.51 -5.96 -9.14
CA GLU A 318 9.89 -6.57 -10.30
C GLU A 318 8.39 -6.24 -10.30
N ALA A 319 7.87 -5.95 -11.47
CA ALA A 319 6.45 -5.88 -11.72
C ALA A 319 6.16 -6.42 -13.11
N MET A 320 5.21 -7.33 -13.21
CA MET A 320 4.77 -7.89 -14.49
C MET A 320 3.27 -8.14 -14.50
N ALA A 321 2.69 -8.12 -15.68
CA ALA A 321 1.28 -8.44 -15.91
C ALA A 321 1.14 -9.18 -17.24
N GLU A 322 0.28 -10.20 -17.26
CA GLU A 322 -0.06 -10.95 -18.46
C GLU A 322 -1.51 -11.41 -18.43
N THR A 323 -2.02 -11.81 -19.59
CA THR A 323 -3.38 -12.37 -19.75
C THR A 323 -3.30 -13.62 -20.58
N ARG A 324 -3.94 -14.69 -20.11
CA ARG A 324 -4.07 -15.98 -20.83
C ARG A 324 -5.52 -16.43 -20.78
N GLU A 325 -6.14 -16.71 -21.91
CA GLU A 325 -7.51 -17.25 -22.03
C GLU A 325 -8.58 -16.46 -21.23
N GLY A 326 -8.38 -15.17 -21.07
CA GLY A 326 -9.29 -14.29 -20.32
C GLY A 326 -8.99 -14.20 -18.82
N ASP A 327 -8.06 -14.97 -18.30
CA ASP A 327 -7.54 -14.81 -16.95
C ASP A 327 -6.31 -13.90 -16.96
N SER A 328 -6.18 -13.07 -15.95
CA SER A 328 -5.09 -12.12 -15.83
C SER A 328 -4.22 -12.42 -14.63
N TYR A 329 -2.94 -12.29 -14.80
CA TYR A 329 -1.96 -12.49 -13.75
C TYR A 329 -1.09 -11.24 -13.57
N GLY A 330 -0.80 -10.91 -12.33
CA GLY A 330 0.13 -9.88 -11.95
C GLY A 330 1.09 -10.34 -10.87
N ARG A 331 2.33 -9.92 -10.99
CA ARG A 331 3.36 -10.17 -10.00
C ARG A 331 4.05 -8.88 -9.61
N ILE A 332 4.25 -8.68 -8.32
CA ILE A 332 5.00 -7.56 -7.75
C ILE A 332 5.99 -8.15 -6.75
N VAL A 333 7.26 -7.79 -6.88
CA VAL A 333 8.29 -8.08 -5.88
C VAL A 333 8.72 -6.77 -5.25
N LEU A 334 8.50 -6.67 -3.94
CA LEU A 334 8.92 -5.56 -3.11
C LEU A 334 10.00 -6.05 -2.16
N ASP A 335 11.11 -5.35 -2.10
CA ASP A 335 12.19 -5.72 -1.19
C ASP A 335 12.64 -4.53 -0.34
N ASP A 336 13.60 -4.82 0.55
CA ASP A 336 14.32 -3.86 1.34
C ASP A 336 13.40 -2.98 2.18
N GLN A 337 12.67 -3.63 3.04
CA GLN A 337 11.97 -2.89 4.09
C GLN A 337 12.94 -2.23 5.01
N CYS A 338 12.89 -0.96 4.96
CA CYS A 338 13.44 -0.02 5.87
C CYS A 338 14.69 -0.48 6.65
N VAL A 339 14.60 -1.39 7.58
CA VAL A 339 15.69 -1.80 8.47
C VAL A 339 15.82 -3.31 8.57
N ASP A 340 14.84 -4.04 8.12
CA ASP A 340 14.73 -5.47 8.40
C ASP A 340 15.13 -6.40 7.24
N GLY A 341 15.27 -5.85 6.02
CA GLY A 341 15.66 -6.64 4.84
C GLY A 341 14.61 -7.64 4.37
N SER A 342 13.35 -7.43 4.69
CA SER A 342 12.26 -8.33 4.29
C SER A 342 11.94 -8.19 2.81
N VAL A 343 11.47 -9.29 2.19
CA VAL A 343 11.01 -9.33 0.79
C VAL A 343 9.56 -9.78 0.76
N LEU A 344 8.72 -9.06 0.04
CA LEU A 344 7.34 -9.44 -0.23
C LEU A 344 7.18 -9.68 -1.73
N GLN A 345 6.75 -10.87 -2.09
CA GLN A 345 6.30 -11.19 -3.43
C GLN A 345 4.79 -11.37 -3.40
N ARG A 346 4.09 -10.58 -4.19
CA ARG A 346 2.65 -10.65 -4.38
C ARG A 346 2.33 -11.18 -5.76
N ASN A 347 1.65 -12.31 -5.81
CA ASN A 347 1.10 -12.91 -7.02
C ASN A 347 -0.41 -12.74 -7.01
N MET A 348 -0.99 -12.32 -8.11
CA MET A 348 -2.41 -12.03 -8.25
C MET A 348 -2.97 -12.71 -9.49
N VAL A 349 -4.02 -13.49 -9.35
CA VAL A 349 -4.77 -14.07 -10.46
C VAL A 349 -6.19 -13.49 -10.44
N LEU A 350 -6.54 -12.75 -11.47
CA LEU A 350 -7.91 -12.27 -11.70
C LEU A 350 -8.55 -13.15 -12.78
N THR A 351 -9.51 -13.97 -12.39
CA THR A 351 -10.20 -14.86 -13.33
C THR A 351 -11.21 -14.10 -14.16
N LYS A 352 -11.58 -14.64 -15.31
CA LYS A 352 -12.63 -14.06 -16.17
C LYS A 352 -14.01 -14.01 -15.48
N GLU A 353 -14.23 -14.85 -14.45
CA GLU A 353 -15.44 -14.81 -13.62
C GLU A 353 -15.42 -13.68 -12.57
N GLY A 354 -14.33 -12.92 -12.49
CA GLY A 354 -14.16 -11.81 -11.55
C GLY A 354 -13.63 -12.20 -10.17
N ILE A 355 -13.19 -13.44 -9.99
CA ILE A 355 -12.60 -13.88 -8.73
C ILE A 355 -11.13 -13.48 -8.71
N LEU A 356 -10.71 -12.86 -7.62
CA LEU A 356 -9.32 -12.44 -7.42
C LEU A 356 -8.68 -13.33 -6.35
N VAL A 357 -7.61 -14.02 -6.73
CA VAL A 357 -6.78 -14.83 -5.82
C VAL A 357 -5.44 -14.15 -5.65
N ILE A 358 -5.06 -13.88 -4.43
CA ILE A 358 -3.79 -13.25 -4.07
C ILE A 358 -2.97 -14.22 -3.23
N GLN A 359 -1.73 -14.45 -3.65
CA GLN A 359 -0.72 -15.15 -2.87
C GLN A 359 0.36 -14.13 -2.49
N ASP A 360 0.46 -13.82 -1.22
CA ASP A 360 1.50 -12.98 -0.64
C ASP A 360 2.56 -13.86 0.02
N HIS A 361 3.72 -13.96 -0.60
CA HIS A 361 4.87 -14.68 -0.07
C HIS A 361 5.85 -13.68 0.55
N LEU A 362 5.92 -13.68 1.88
CA LEU A 362 6.77 -12.81 2.67
C LEU A 362 7.97 -13.60 3.20
N LEU A 363 9.18 -13.15 2.89
CA LEU A 363 10.42 -13.58 3.52
C LEU A 363 10.84 -12.52 4.53
N PRO A 364 10.65 -12.73 5.85
CA PRO A 364 11.05 -11.78 6.88
C PRO A 364 12.56 -11.68 6.98
N GLY A 365 13.09 -10.48 7.03
CA GLY A 365 14.52 -10.22 7.20
C GLY A 365 15.00 -10.40 8.63
N ALA A 366 16.32 -10.29 8.85
CA ALA A 366 16.97 -10.50 10.15
C ALA A 366 16.47 -9.53 11.24
N GLY A 367 15.98 -8.34 10.87
CA GLY A 367 15.48 -7.34 11.81
C GLY A 367 14.07 -7.60 12.35
N THR A 368 13.40 -8.69 11.95
CA THR A 368 11.97 -8.93 12.25
C THR A 368 11.73 -9.82 13.49
N GLU A 369 12.71 -9.99 14.36
CA GLU A 369 12.52 -10.76 15.59
C GLU A 369 11.38 -10.17 16.45
N GLY A 370 10.43 -11.02 16.83
CA GLY A 370 9.24 -10.64 17.60
C GLY A 370 8.17 -9.88 16.80
N TYR A 371 8.23 -9.93 15.46
CA TYR A 371 7.23 -9.31 14.60
C TYR A 371 6.07 -10.27 14.28
N THR A 372 4.96 -9.65 13.91
CA THR A 372 3.78 -10.28 13.33
C THR A 372 3.59 -9.74 11.92
N ALA A 373 3.35 -10.63 10.97
CA ALA A 373 2.90 -10.25 9.64
C ALA A 373 1.38 -10.37 9.55
N GLY A 374 0.76 -9.53 8.72
CA GLY A 374 -0.66 -9.63 8.44
C GLY A 374 -1.04 -9.16 7.05
N SER A 375 -1.88 -9.94 6.38
CA SER A 375 -2.56 -9.54 5.16
C SER A 375 -3.80 -8.74 5.54
N LEU A 376 -3.91 -7.50 5.07
CA LEU A 376 -4.96 -6.53 5.41
C LEU A 376 -5.83 -6.22 4.20
N TRP A 377 -7.15 -6.10 4.43
CA TRP A 377 -8.13 -5.73 3.40
C TRP A 377 -9.13 -4.72 3.96
N GLN A 378 -9.29 -3.61 3.25
CA GLN A 378 -10.16 -2.50 3.64
C GLN A 378 -11.53 -2.67 2.98
N LEU A 379 -12.56 -2.91 3.77
CA LEU A 379 -13.93 -3.10 3.32
C LEU A 379 -14.78 -1.86 3.65
N TYR A 380 -15.82 -1.62 2.86
CA TYR A 380 -16.80 -0.55 3.14
C TYR A 380 -17.66 -0.82 4.37
N SER A 381 -17.99 -2.09 4.60
CA SER A 381 -18.81 -2.53 5.72
C SER A 381 -18.36 -3.92 6.19
N LEU A 382 -18.91 -4.36 7.30
CA LEU A 382 -18.89 -5.74 7.74
C LEU A 382 -20.32 -6.18 7.99
N ASP A 383 -20.89 -6.89 7.03
CA ASP A 383 -22.29 -7.32 7.11
C ASP A 383 -22.42 -8.70 7.77
N LYS A 384 -21.50 -9.61 7.42
CA LYS A 384 -21.39 -10.96 7.96
C LYS A 384 -19.94 -11.41 8.02
N SER A 385 -19.67 -12.35 8.92
CA SER A 385 -18.35 -12.97 9.02
C SER A 385 -18.45 -14.38 9.56
N GLY A 386 -17.45 -15.20 9.21
CA GLY A 386 -17.18 -16.49 9.83
C GLY A 386 -15.81 -16.47 10.50
N LYS A 387 -15.19 -17.64 10.63
CA LYS A 387 -13.88 -17.77 11.26
C LYS A 387 -12.78 -17.03 10.47
N ASN A 388 -12.77 -17.24 9.14
CA ASN A 388 -11.70 -16.78 8.23
C ASN A 388 -12.26 -16.12 6.96
N TRP A 389 -13.52 -15.69 6.98
CA TRP A 389 -14.14 -14.97 5.89
C TRP A 389 -14.98 -13.80 6.39
N PHE A 390 -15.09 -12.76 5.56
CA PHE A 390 -15.73 -11.48 5.86
C PHE A 390 -16.50 -11.01 4.63
N ASN A 391 -17.76 -10.60 4.83
CA ASN A 391 -18.61 -10.11 3.76
C ASN A 391 -18.91 -8.62 3.93
N SER A 392 -18.83 -7.90 2.84
CA SER A 392 -19.07 -6.46 2.77
C SER A 392 -20.06 -6.15 1.65
N THR A 393 -20.93 -5.19 1.87
CA THR A 393 -21.63 -4.49 0.79
C THR A 393 -20.76 -3.33 0.30
N GLY A 394 -20.70 -3.10 -1.01
CA GLY A 394 -19.99 -1.98 -1.61
C GLY A 394 -20.51 -0.61 -1.14
N GLU A 395 -19.78 0.45 -1.45
CA GLU A 395 -20.07 1.82 -0.99
C GLU A 395 -21.51 2.24 -1.28
N ASN A 396 -22.03 1.89 -2.43
CA ASN A 396 -23.38 2.22 -2.86
C ASN A 396 -24.26 0.96 -2.92
N LYS A 397 -25.22 0.88 -2.02
CA LYS A 397 -26.22 -0.20 -2.01
C LYS A 397 -27.09 -0.25 -3.28
N LYS A 398 -27.15 0.88 -4.03
CA LYS A 398 -27.88 1.01 -5.29
C LYS A 398 -26.98 1.70 -6.30
N TRP A 399 -26.12 0.95 -6.90
CA TRP A 399 -25.29 1.43 -7.98
C TRP A 399 -25.99 1.22 -9.32
N LYS A 400 -25.84 2.17 -10.22
CA LYS A 400 -26.31 2.04 -11.58
C LYS A 400 -25.13 2.06 -12.52
N ASP A 401 -25.17 1.19 -13.52
CA ASP A 401 -24.22 1.23 -14.61
C ASP A 401 -24.39 2.51 -15.45
N ARG A 402 -23.53 2.71 -16.43
CA ARG A 402 -23.57 3.87 -17.32
C ARG A 402 -24.84 3.97 -18.15
N SER A 403 -25.58 2.88 -18.31
CA SER A 403 -26.88 2.84 -18.98
C SER A 403 -28.05 3.18 -18.06
N GLY A 404 -27.82 3.34 -16.76
CA GLY A 404 -28.82 3.57 -15.74
C GLY A 404 -29.50 2.31 -15.20
N LYS A 405 -29.02 1.11 -15.59
CA LYS A 405 -29.50 -0.18 -15.08
C LYS A 405 -28.89 -0.44 -13.70
N ASP A 406 -29.70 -1.00 -12.80
CA ASP A 406 -29.22 -1.38 -11.47
C ASP A 406 -28.16 -2.49 -11.56
N ILE A 407 -27.03 -2.27 -10.88
CA ILE A 407 -25.95 -3.25 -10.78
C ILE A 407 -26.25 -4.20 -9.62
N GLU A 408 -26.25 -5.49 -9.94
CA GLU A 408 -26.55 -6.55 -8.98
C GLU A 408 -25.31 -6.97 -8.19
N THR A 409 -24.12 -6.92 -8.81
CA THR A 409 -22.85 -7.28 -8.16
C THR A 409 -22.38 -6.13 -7.24
N ASN A 410 -22.86 -6.14 -6.02
CA ASN A 410 -22.57 -5.09 -5.03
C ASN A 410 -22.06 -5.64 -3.71
N GLN A 411 -21.73 -6.91 -3.62
CA GLN A 411 -21.19 -7.54 -2.43
C GLN A 411 -19.83 -8.19 -2.73
N LEU A 412 -19.03 -8.30 -1.69
CA LEU A 412 -17.69 -8.82 -1.73
C LEU A 412 -17.45 -9.74 -0.55
N LEU A 413 -17.03 -10.97 -0.81
CA LEU A 413 -16.53 -11.87 0.20
C LEU A 413 -15.00 -11.92 0.14
N VAL A 414 -14.34 -11.66 1.26
CA VAL A 414 -12.91 -11.88 1.47
C VAL A 414 -12.73 -13.14 2.30
N TYR A 415 -12.04 -14.12 1.74
CA TYR A 415 -11.73 -15.39 2.39
C TYR A 415 -10.21 -15.53 2.55
N PHE A 416 -9.76 -15.90 3.74
CA PHE A 416 -8.37 -16.18 4.05
C PHE A 416 -8.14 -17.68 4.20
N GLU A 417 -7.05 -18.17 3.62
CA GLU A 417 -6.61 -19.55 3.83
C GLU A 417 -6.35 -19.81 5.31
N GLU A 418 -6.84 -20.93 5.82
CA GLU A 418 -6.55 -21.38 7.17
C GLU A 418 -5.20 -22.09 7.24
N GLN A 419 -4.33 -21.63 8.14
CA GLN A 419 -3.08 -22.30 8.47
C GLN A 419 -2.88 -22.34 9.99
N LYS A 420 -2.10 -23.28 10.47
CA LYS A 420 -1.78 -23.40 11.89
C LYS A 420 -1.06 -22.13 12.40
N GLY A 421 -1.54 -21.56 13.50
CA GLY A 421 -0.97 -20.35 14.09
C GLY A 421 -1.45 -19.04 13.45
N ARG A 422 -2.35 -19.11 12.48
CA ARG A 422 -2.97 -17.93 11.85
C ARG A 422 -4.20 -17.47 12.62
N HIS A 423 -4.30 -16.17 12.84
CA HIS A 423 -5.43 -15.52 13.50
C HIS A 423 -6.14 -14.61 12.53
N PHE A 424 -7.46 -14.56 12.61
CA PHE A 424 -8.31 -13.78 11.73
C PHE A 424 -9.13 -12.79 12.54
N GLY A 425 -9.45 -11.65 11.95
CA GLY A 425 -10.30 -10.66 12.60
C GLY A 425 -10.72 -9.55 11.67
N ALA A 426 -11.59 -8.69 12.20
CA ALA A 426 -12.04 -7.48 11.56
C ALA A 426 -12.09 -6.35 12.59
N GLN A 427 -11.75 -5.13 12.16
CA GLN A 427 -11.76 -3.97 13.03
C GLN A 427 -12.21 -2.72 12.30
N GLN A 428 -13.16 -2.00 12.91
CA GLN A 428 -13.62 -0.72 12.43
C GLN A 428 -12.53 0.34 12.59
N GLN A 429 -12.27 1.09 11.53
CA GLN A 429 -11.34 2.22 11.56
C GLN A 429 -12.03 3.49 12.09
N GLU A 430 -11.26 4.32 12.82
CA GLU A 430 -11.74 5.60 13.33
C GLU A 430 -11.40 6.78 12.39
N TYR A 431 -11.73 6.68 11.09
CA TYR A 431 -11.52 7.77 10.14
C TYR A 431 -12.82 8.40 9.65
N THR A 432 -12.72 9.50 8.92
CA THR A 432 -13.87 10.24 8.34
C THR A 432 -14.74 9.34 7.47
N VAL A 433 -14.11 8.47 6.68
CA VAL A 433 -14.74 7.29 6.08
C VAL A 433 -14.31 6.11 6.94
N LYS A 434 -15.22 5.39 7.53
CA LYS A 434 -14.94 4.33 8.51
C LYS A 434 -14.86 2.95 7.85
N PRO A 435 -13.78 2.63 7.11
CA PRO A 435 -13.64 1.29 6.55
C PRO A 435 -13.46 0.26 7.67
N VAL A 436 -13.78 -0.97 7.36
CA VAL A 436 -13.48 -2.11 8.22
C VAL A 436 -12.23 -2.78 7.68
N THR A 437 -11.17 -2.82 8.46
CA THR A 437 -9.98 -3.62 8.14
C THR A 437 -10.22 -5.05 8.55
N THR A 438 -10.24 -5.96 7.57
CA THR A 438 -10.18 -7.41 7.83
C THR A 438 -8.75 -7.89 7.69
N PHE A 439 -8.39 -8.92 8.45
CA PHE A 439 -7.02 -9.39 8.46
C PHE A 439 -6.84 -10.87 8.76
N ALA A 440 -5.77 -11.42 8.21
CA ALA A 440 -5.15 -12.67 8.63
C ALA A 440 -3.75 -12.37 9.13
N LYS A 441 -3.41 -12.73 10.38
CA LYS A 441 -2.12 -12.44 11.00
C LYS A 441 -1.41 -13.67 11.53
N GLN A 442 -0.07 -13.63 11.54
CA GLN A 442 0.78 -14.70 12.03
C GLN A 442 2.10 -14.14 12.53
N LYS A 443 2.63 -14.71 13.65
CA LYS A 443 4.01 -14.42 14.08
C LYS A 443 5.01 -14.87 13.03
N VAL A 444 6.03 -14.07 12.79
CA VAL A 444 7.09 -14.40 11.85
C VAL A 444 8.37 -14.82 12.57
N ILE A 445 9.16 -15.61 11.87
CA ILE A 445 10.51 -16.02 12.29
C ILE A 445 11.45 -15.47 11.22
N PRO A 446 12.49 -14.69 11.59
CA PRO A 446 13.46 -14.19 10.62
C PRO A 446 14.02 -15.30 9.74
N GLY A 447 14.05 -15.06 8.44
CA GLY A 447 14.52 -16.02 7.45
C GLY A 447 13.56 -17.18 7.13
N SER A 448 12.42 -17.29 7.83
CA SER A 448 11.39 -18.31 7.54
C SER A 448 10.21 -17.66 6.80
N ALA A 449 9.99 -18.08 5.57
CA ALA A 449 8.94 -17.51 4.74
C ALA A 449 7.53 -17.81 5.28
N VAL A 450 6.63 -16.85 5.08
CA VAL A 450 5.20 -16.95 5.40
C VAL A 450 4.41 -16.64 4.14
N THR A 451 3.45 -17.50 3.79
CA THR A 451 2.58 -17.26 2.63
C THR A 451 1.14 -17.05 3.10
N PHE A 452 0.55 -15.93 2.71
CA PHE A 452 -0.87 -15.65 2.88
C PHE A 452 -1.59 -15.86 1.55
N VAL A 453 -2.69 -16.58 1.57
CA VAL A 453 -3.59 -16.68 0.43
C VAL A 453 -4.92 -16.02 0.80
N THR A 454 -5.31 -15.06 -0.04
CA THR A 454 -6.59 -14.35 0.08
C THR A 454 -7.39 -14.58 -1.19
N ILE A 455 -8.64 -14.95 -1.05
CA ILE A 455 -9.57 -15.12 -2.15
C ILE A 455 -10.68 -14.09 -2.00
N ILE A 456 -10.91 -13.32 -3.06
CA ILE A 456 -11.90 -12.25 -3.09
C ILE A 456 -12.95 -12.61 -4.14
N VAL A 457 -14.19 -12.76 -3.70
CA VAL A 457 -15.31 -13.19 -4.54
C VAL A 457 -16.38 -12.10 -4.58
N PRO A 458 -16.49 -11.39 -5.69
CA PRO A 458 -17.65 -10.51 -5.94
C PRO A 458 -18.92 -11.34 -6.11
N HIS A 459 -20.01 -10.87 -5.54
CA HIS A 459 -21.30 -11.56 -5.66
C HIS A 459 -22.49 -10.62 -5.53
N THR A 460 -23.67 -11.13 -5.83
CA THR A 460 -24.94 -10.43 -5.65
C THR A 460 -25.54 -10.72 -4.28
N ALA A 461 -26.48 -9.91 -3.85
CA ALA A 461 -27.24 -10.13 -2.60
C ALA A 461 -28.06 -11.43 -2.59
N LEU A 462 -28.26 -12.04 -3.77
CA LEU A 462 -28.97 -13.31 -3.89
C LEU A 462 -28.15 -14.51 -3.38
N TRP A 463 -26.84 -14.37 -3.30
CA TRP A 463 -25.96 -15.43 -2.83
C TRP A 463 -25.64 -15.25 -1.36
N LYS A 464 -25.79 -16.31 -0.58
CA LYS A 464 -25.44 -16.27 0.83
C LYS A 464 -23.92 -16.36 0.99
N ALA A 465 -23.34 -15.43 1.73
CA ALA A 465 -21.91 -15.39 1.99
C ALA A 465 -21.37 -16.70 2.60
N GLU A 466 -22.16 -17.34 3.47
CA GLU A 466 -21.81 -18.62 4.10
C GLU A 466 -21.69 -19.76 3.07
N ASP A 467 -22.52 -19.76 2.06
CA ASP A 467 -22.51 -20.80 1.02
C ASP A 467 -21.34 -20.59 0.06
N ILE A 468 -21.02 -19.32 -0.24
CA ILE A 468 -19.81 -18.98 -0.99
C ILE A 468 -18.56 -19.41 -0.21
N ALA A 469 -18.49 -19.09 1.08
CA ALA A 469 -17.34 -19.45 1.91
C ALA A 469 -17.13 -20.97 2.01
N LYS A 470 -18.22 -21.76 2.11
CA LYS A 470 -18.15 -23.23 2.10
C LYS A 470 -17.70 -23.81 0.76
N ALA A 471 -17.92 -23.08 -0.32
CA ALA A 471 -17.52 -23.48 -1.67
C ALA A 471 -16.02 -23.21 -1.98
N ILE A 472 -15.30 -22.55 -1.06
CA ILE A 472 -13.89 -22.19 -1.21
C ILE A 472 -13.05 -23.08 -0.30
N SER A 473 -11.96 -23.60 -0.85
CA SER A 473 -10.86 -24.20 -0.08
C SER A 473 -9.53 -23.74 -0.65
N ALA A 474 -8.54 -23.55 0.21
CA ALA A 474 -7.20 -23.15 -0.16
C ALA A 474 -6.17 -23.89 0.69
N GLN A 475 -5.08 -24.28 0.09
CA GLN A 475 -3.97 -24.97 0.75
C GLN A 475 -2.64 -24.52 0.14
N THR A 476 -1.74 -24.11 0.99
CA THR A 476 -0.33 -23.84 0.63
C THR A 476 0.54 -24.94 1.20
N ASP A 477 1.36 -25.55 0.36
CA ASP A 477 2.28 -26.63 0.74
C ASP A 477 3.61 -26.10 1.32
N ALA A 478 4.50 -27.03 1.69
CA ALA A 478 5.82 -26.70 2.25
C ALA A 478 6.76 -26.02 1.22
N THR A 479 6.46 -26.10 -0.06
CA THR A 479 7.21 -25.39 -1.13
C THR A 479 6.66 -24.01 -1.42
N HIS A 480 5.63 -23.58 -0.67
CA HIS A 480 4.86 -22.36 -0.86
C HIS A 480 4.07 -22.30 -2.17
N GLN A 481 3.75 -23.44 -2.76
CA GLN A 481 2.77 -23.53 -3.82
C GLN A 481 1.38 -23.49 -3.21
N SER A 482 0.54 -22.59 -3.73
CA SER A 482 -0.85 -22.44 -3.29
C SER A 482 -1.80 -23.06 -4.29
N ASN A 483 -2.72 -23.87 -3.79
CA ASN A 483 -3.81 -24.46 -4.55
C ASN A 483 -5.14 -23.94 -3.98
N VAL A 484 -5.97 -23.40 -4.85
CA VAL A 484 -7.28 -22.84 -4.49
C VAL A 484 -8.36 -23.54 -5.30
N TRP A 485 -9.38 -24.07 -4.64
CA TRP A 485 -10.54 -24.69 -5.27
C TRP A 485 -11.77 -23.86 -4.96
N ILE A 486 -12.58 -23.58 -5.98
CA ILE A 486 -13.79 -22.79 -5.86
C ILE A 486 -14.91 -23.51 -6.61
N ASN A 487 -15.97 -23.90 -5.89
CA ASN A 487 -17.08 -24.69 -6.43
C ASN A 487 -18.42 -23.97 -6.19
N LEU A 488 -18.61 -22.86 -6.89
CA LEU A 488 -19.85 -22.07 -6.80
C LEU A 488 -20.97 -22.71 -7.64
N ALA A 489 -22.16 -22.80 -7.09
CA ALA A 489 -23.31 -23.55 -7.65
C ALA A 489 -23.68 -23.18 -9.10
N ASN A 490 -23.38 -21.97 -9.55
CA ASN A 490 -23.72 -21.47 -10.89
C ASN A 490 -22.48 -21.11 -11.72
N LYS A 491 -21.29 -21.56 -11.33
CA LYS A 491 -20.02 -21.32 -12.04
C LYS A 491 -19.28 -22.64 -12.18
N ASN A 492 -18.44 -22.74 -13.19
CA ASN A 492 -17.54 -23.88 -13.34
C ASN A 492 -16.69 -24.06 -12.07
N LYS A 493 -16.37 -25.28 -11.76
CA LYS A 493 -15.41 -25.58 -10.70
C LYS A 493 -14.06 -25.06 -11.11
N LEU A 494 -13.51 -24.14 -10.35
CA LEU A 494 -12.21 -23.55 -10.60
C LEU A 494 -11.15 -24.19 -9.72
N LYS A 495 -10.01 -24.51 -10.30
CA LYS A 495 -8.78 -24.80 -9.57
C LYS A 495 -7.73 -23.81 -10.01
N ILE A 496 -7.15 -23.09 -9.06
CA ILE A 496 -6.13 -22.07 -9.31
C ILE A 496 -4.86 -22.49 -8.58
N GLU A 497 -3.77 -22.61 -9.32
CA GLU A 497 -2.46 -22.94 -8.79
C GLU A 497 -1.53 -21.73 -8.96
N ILE A 498 -0.78 -21.39 -7.90
CA ILE A 498 0.20 -20.31 -7.91
C ILE A 498 1.45 -20.80 -7.18
N THR A 499 2.61 -20.78 -7.87
CA THR A 499 3.89 -21.09 -7.23
C THR A 499 4.56 -19.80 -6.71
N LYS A 500 5.51 -19.93 -5.80
CA LYS A 500 6.31 -18.79 -5.33
C LYS A 500 7.13 -18.14 -6.45
N GLU A 501 7.53 -18.90 -7.47
CA GLU A 501 8.26 -18.39 -8.63
C GLU A 501 7.37 -17.57 -9.58
N GLY A 502 6.03 -17.59 -9.39
CA GLY A 502 5.07 -16.89 -10.21
C GLY A 502 4.52 -17.71 -11.38
N ASN A 503 4.73 -19.03 -11.41
CA ASN A 503 3.99 -19.87 -12.34
C ASN A 503 2.54 -19.97 -11.85
N TRP A 504 1.60 -19.87 -12.78
CA TRP A 504 0.20 -19.90 -12.45
C TRP A 504 -0.62 -20.66 -13.47
N LYS A 505 -1.73 -21.22 -13.03
CA LYS A 505 -2.67 -21.97 -13.86
C LYS A 505 -4.09 -21.83 -13.32
N VAL A 506 -5.07 -21.71 -14.22
CA VAL A 506 -6.49 -21.76 -13.91
C VAL A 506 -7.10 -22.93 -14.69
N GLU A 507 -7.64 -23.90 -13.99
CA GLU A 507 -8.35 -25.04 -14.56
C GLU A 507 -9.84 -24.88 -14.29
N ARG A 508 -10.65 -25.25 -15.28
CA ARG A 508 -12.12 -25.27 -15.21
C ARG A 508 -12.62 -26.65 -15.51
N ASN A 509 -13.27 -27.24 -14.53
CA ASN A 509 -13.93 -28.54 -14.71
C ASN A 509 -15.43 -28.28 -14.83
N GLU A 510 -16.03 -28.87 -15.86
CA GLU A 510 -17.47 -28.84 -16.10
C GLU A 510 -18.27 -29.58 -15.01
#